data_5e41af8a8ea6e2b907e182e45d347e21
#
_entry.id   5e41af8a8ea6e2b907e182e45d347e21
#
_cell.length_a   1.000
_cell.length_b   1.000
_cell.length_c   1.000
_cell.angle_alpha   90.00
_cell.angle_beta   90.00
_cell.angle_gamma   90.00
#
_symmetry.space_group_name_H-M   'P 1'
#
loop_
_entity.id
_entity.type
_entity.pdbx_description
1 polymer ?
#
loop_
_entity_poly.entity_id
_entity_poly.type
_entity_poly.pdbx_seq_one_letter_code
_entity_poly.pdbx_strand_id
1 'polypeptide(L)'
;MGRADGEERLFREFRDASEAAAAVDPIAAAAALMTGATPEDPDYRTLWSPVDRVGASTSPGGTITVDLPSEAFRPDLDDREVRLALQQLAHTVTATAATAGLLPEGSAAEVVVLVDGRPDEEVFGSVRLDGPLRPDEALEAPLWLDEPRQDERSEGTLTLSGRALDEVRDCRWTVAGPDGERVSSGTADEVPRGDGTAGFRAELELEPGPYVVTVVGRDAEGGTVRDDKDVEVVPG
;
A
#
# COMPACT_ATOMS: atom_id res chain seq x y z
N MET A 1 2.53 5.47 3.57
CA MET A 1 1.45 6.45 3.37
C MET A 1 1.98 7.68 2.61
N GLY A 2 1.14 8.31 1.83
CA GLY A 2 1.46 9.47 1.00
C GLY A 2 0.31 10.49 1.03
N ARG A 3 0.35 11.50 0.15
CA ARG A 3 -0.66 12.55 0.08
C ARG A 3 -1.53 12.42 -1.17
N ALA A 4 -2.86 12.41 -0.97
CA ALA A 4 -3.84 12.58 -2.03
C ALA A 4 -4.79 13.74 -1.65
N ASP A 5 -5.03 14.67 -2.56
CA ASP A 5 -5.88 15.88 -2.34
C ASP A 5 -5.53 16.72 -1.12
N GLY A 6 -4.24 16.75 -0.75
CA GLY A 6 -3.77 17.47 0.43
C GLY A 6 -3.98 16.70 1.74
N GLU A 7 -4.64 15.54 1.71
CA GLU A 7 -4.81 14.63 2.83
C GLU A 7 -3.83 13.46 2.79
N GLU A 8 -3.45 12.97 3.96
CA GLU A 8 -2.66 11.75 4.06
C GLU A 8 -3.56 10.53 3.89
N ARG A 9 -3.10 9.59 3.04
CA ARG A 9 -3.80 8.35 2.68
C ARG A 9 -2.83 7.18 2.68
N LEU A 10 -3.37 5.96 2.68
CA LEU A 10 -2.60 4.74 2.54
C LEU A 10 -2.43 4.42 1.05
N PHE A 11 -1.19 4.41 0.58
CA PHE A 11 -0.81 3.92 -0.74
C PHE A 11 -0.23 2.52 -0.62
N ARG A 12 -0.30 1.75 -1.67
CA ARG A 12 0.24 0.39 -1.72
C ARG A 12 1.66 0.43 -2.27
N GLU A 13 2.54 -0.33 -1.63
CA GLU A 13 3.85 -0.70 -2.16
C GLU A 13 3.97 -2.22 -2.11
N PHE A 14 4.41 -2.80 -3.21
CA PHE A 14 4.67 -4.24 -3.30
C PHE A 14 6.16 -4.47 -3.04
N ARG A 15 6.47 -5.14 -1.94
CA ARG A 15 7.84 -5.43 -1.54
C ARG A 15 8.05 -6.92 -1.38
N ASP A 16 9.21 -7.39 -1.83
CA ASP A 16 9.57 -8.77 -1.66
C ASP A 16 10.17 -8.99 -0.28
N ALA A 17 9.46 -9.74 0.57
CA ALA A 17 10.07 -10.29 1.78
C ALA A 17 11.15 -11.30 1.38
N SER A 18 12.19 -11.47 2.22
CA SER A 18 13.13 -12.56 1.96
C SER A 18 12.37 -13.89 1.91
N GLU A 19 12.66 -14.72 0.92
CA GLU A 19 12.01 -16.03 0.74
C GLU A 19 12.02 -16.87 2.03
N ALA A 20 13.11 -16.81 2.79
CA ALA A 20 13.22 -17.53 4.03
C ALA A 20 12.25 -17.05 5.12
N ALA A 21 12.04 -15.74 5.26
CA ALA A 21 11.12 -15.18 6.24
C ALA A 21 9.66 -15.44 5.82
N ALA A 22 9.33 -15.20 4.55
CA ALA A 22 7.99 -15.43 4.00
C ALA A 22 7.58 -16.92 4.02
N ALA A 23 8.54 -17.84 3.86
CA ALA A 23 8.29 -19.27 3.92
C ALA A 23 7.91 -19.78 5.31
N VAL A 24 8.34 -19.07 6.37
CA VAL A 24 8.04 -19.44 7.76
C VAL A 24 6.73 -18.80 8.23
N ASP A 25 6.62 -17.49 8.09
CA ASP A 25 5.43 -16.72 8.48
C ASP A 25 5.31 -15.47 7.59
N PRO A 26 4.49 -15.53 6.54
CA PRO A 26 4.34 -14.42 5.61
C PRO A 26 3.76 -13.16 6.27
N ILE A 27 2.86 -13.31 7.24
CA ILE A 27 2.22 -12.17 7.91
C ILE A 27 3.24 -11.45 8.80
N ALA A 28 4.00 -12.20 9.61
CA ALA A 28 5.06 -11.62 10.43
C ALA A 28 6.13 -10.94 9.58
N ALA A 29 6.52 -11.56 8.44
CA ALA A 29 7.47 -10.97 7.50
C ALA A 29 6.97 -9.65 6.89
N ALA A 30 5.72 -9.59 6.47
CA ALA A 30 5.11 -8.37 5.93
C ALA A 30 5.00 -7.26 6.99
N ALA A 31 4.60 -7.60 8.22
CA ALA A 31 4.53 -6.63 9.31
C ALA A 31 5.92 -6.11 9.72
N ALA A 32 6.95 -6.96 9.72
CA ALA A 32 8.33 -6.54 9.96
C ALA A 32 8.84 -5.58 8.86
N LEU A 33 8.55 -5.88 7.59
CA LEU A 33 8.85 -4.97 6.48
C LEU A 33 8.13 -3.63 6.62
N MET A 34 6.83 -3.66 6.92
CA MET A 34 6.01 -2.46 7.10
C MET A 34 6.57 -1.54 8.20
N THR A 35 7.04 -2.10 9.32
CA THR A 35 7.60 -1.32 10.42
C THR A 35 9.02 -0.85 10.15
N GLY A 36 9.85 -1.67 9.50
CA GLY A 36 11.29 -1.47 9.41
C GLY A 36 11.82 -0.89 8.10
N ALA A 37 11.08 -1.04 7.00
CA ALA A 37 11.57 -0.59 5.71
C ALA A 37 11.27 0.90 5.47
N THR A 38 12.23 1.61 4.89
CA THR A 38 11.96 2.92 4.29
C THR A 38 11.10 2.71 3.05
N PRO A 39 10.02 3.46 2.82
CA PRO A 39 9.29 3.41 1.56
C PRO A 39 10.22 3.58 0.35
N GLU A 40 9.92 2.90 -0.75
CA GLU A 40 10.68 3.04 -2.01
C GLU A 40 10.35 4.37 -2.68
N ASP A 41 9.07 4.72 -2.68
CA ASP A 41 8.60 6.00 -3.17
C ASP A 41 9.00 7.12 -2.17
N PRO A 42 9.76 8.15 -2.60
CA PRO A 42 10.21 9.22 -1.72
C PRO A 42 9.05 10.10 -1.21
N ASP A 43 7.89 10.06 -1.86
CA ASP A 43 6.68 10.78 -1.44
C ASP A 43 5.94 10.08 -0.29
N TYR A 44 6.35 8.84 0.04
CA TYR A 44 5.75 8.05 1.09
C TYR A 44 6.57 8.05 2.38
N ARG A 45 5.91 7.80 3.49
CA ARG A 45 6.54 7.66 4.81
C ARG A 45 5.90 6.53 5.61
N THR A 46 6.63 5.98 6.58
CA THR A 46 6.09 5.09 7.60
C THR A 46 5.91 5.84 8.93
N LEU A 47 4.91 5.44 9.70
CA LEU A 47 4.62 5.98 11.03
C LEU A 47 5.10 5.05 12.16
N TRP A 48 5.72 3.93 11.79
CA TRP A 48 6.21 2.92 12.72
C TRP A 48 7.68 3.09 13.03
N SER A 49 8.10 2.52 14.15
CA SER A 49 9.52 2.31 14.44
C SER A 49 9.93 0.91 14.00
N PRO A 50 11.16 0.75 13.45
CA PRO A 50 11.66 -0.57 13.07
C PRO A 50 11.72 -1.53 14.24
N VAL A 51 11.32 -2.79 14.02
CA VAL A 51 11.40 -3.85 15.01
C VAL A 51 11.97 -5.13 14.39
N ASP A 52 12.72 -5.88 15.21
CA ASP A 52 13.40 -7.11 14.77
C ASP A 52 12.51 -8.36 14.90
N ARG A 53 11.43 -8.28 15.67
CA ARG A 53 10.57 -9.42 15.96
C ARG A 53 9.11 -9.05 15.85
N VAL A 54 8.40 -9.83 15.09
CA VAL A 54 6.95 -9.78 14.96
C VAL A 54 6.43 -11.21 15.09
N GLY A 55 5.43 -11.42 15.92
CA GLY A 55 4.68 -12.67 15.98
C GLY A 55 3.39 -12.54 15.19
N ALA A 56 2.99 -13.58 14.46
CA ALA A 56 1.68 -13.60 13.84
C ALA A 56 1.04 -14.99 13.88
N SER A 57 -0.28 -15.02 13.87
CA SER A 57 -1.05 -16.27 13.77
C SER A 57 -2.42 -15.98 13.17
N THR A 58 -3.02 -17.01 12.55
CA THR A 58 -4.38 -16.95 12.02
C THR A 58 -5.26 -18.00 12.70
N SER A 59 -6.50 -17.64 12.98
CA SER A 59 -7.51 -18.58 13.47
C SER A 59 -8.34 -19.15 12.32
N PRO A 60 -8.97 -20.32 12.49
CA PRO A 60 -9.90 -20.87 11.49
C PRO A 60 -11.10 -19.96 11.19
N GLY A 61 -11.41 -19.00 12.07
CA GLY A 61 -12.48 -18.03 11.91
C GLY A 61 -12.08 -16.77 11.14
N GLY A 62 -10.83 -16.67 10.66
CA GLY A 62 -10.35 -15.52 9.89
C GLY A 62 -9.77 -14.40 10.75
N THR A 63 -9.61 -14.58 12.06
CA THR A 63 -8.92 -13.60 12.91
C THR A 63 -7.41 -13.74 12.74
N ILE A 64 -6.75 -12.62 12.44
CA ILE A 64 -5.30 -12.49 12.40
C ILE A 64 -4.86 -11.88 13.73
N THR A 65 -3.96 -12.54 14.44
CA THR A 65 -3.32 -11.95 15.63
C THR A 65 -1.89 -11.56 15.29
N VAL A 66 -1.52 -10.32 15.57
CA VAL A 66 -0.16 -9.80 15.36
C VAL A 66 0.37 -9.32 16.69
N ASP A 67 1.55 -9.80 17.09
CA ASP A 67 2.25 -9.39 18.31
C ASP A 67 3.44 -8.53 17.94
N LEU A 68 3.39 -7.28 18.35
CA LEU A 68 4.43 -6.28 18.11
C LEU A 68 5.06 -5.87 19.45
N PRO A 69 6.38 -5.68 19.51
CA PRO A 69 7.01 -5.10 20.68
C PRO A 69 6.58 -3.65 20.86
N SER A 70 6.52 -3.19 22.11
CA SER A 70 6.08 -1.82 22.46
C SER A 70 6.90 -0.72 21.77
N GLU A 71 8.14 -0.98 21.42
CA GLU A 71 9.03 -0.07 20.68
C GLU A 71 8.60 0.21 19.24
N ALA A 72 7.68 -0.60 18.67
CA ALA A 72 7.12 -0.35 17.34
C ALA A 72 6.27 0.94 17.31
N PHE A 73 5.67 1.31 18.43
CA PHE A 73 4.67 2.36 18.54
C PHE A 73 5.29 3.71 18.92
N ARG A 74 5.35 4.63 17.98
CA ARG A 74 5.89 5.99 18.21
C ARG A 74 4.94 6.83 19.06
N PRO A 75 5.41 7.49 20.12
CA PRO A 75 4.52 8.24 21.03
C PRO A 75 4.16 9.66 20.56
N ASP A 76 4.72 10.13 19.45
CA ASP A 76 4.68 11.51 18.97
C ASP A 76 3.69 11.73 17.80
N LEU A 77 2.81 10.76 17.54
CA LEU A 77 1.81 10.82 16.46
C LEU A 77 0.53 11.52 16.95
N ASP A 78 -0.12 12.28 16.04
CA ASP A 78 -1.46 12.77 16.28
C ASP A 78 -2.53 11.67 16.07
N ASP A 79 -3.79 11.96 16.46
CA ASP A 79 -4.88 10.98 16.40
C ASP A 79 -5.15 10.46 14.98
N ARG A 80 -4.95 11.30 13.96
CA ARG A 80 -5.11 10.91 12.55
C ARG A 80 -3.97 9.98 12.11
N GLU A 81 -2.74 10.33 12.45
CA GLU A 81 -1.55 9.52 12.17
C GLU A 81 -1.64 8.16 12.85
N VAL A 82 -2.08 8.11 14.12
CA VAL A 82 -2.31 6.85 14.84
C VAL A 82 -3.34 5.98 14.11
N ARG A 83 -4.46 6.57 13.69
CA ARG A 83 -5.47 5.84 12.91
C ARG A 83 -4.89 5.30 11.61
N LEU A 84 -4.11 6.09 10.87
CA LEU A 84 -3.45 5.67 9.64
C LEU A 84 -2.43 4.56 9.88
N ALA A 85 -1.62 4.65 10.95
CA ALA A 85 -0.67 3.60 11.32
C ALA A 85 -1.39 2.26 11.60
N LEU A 86 -2.41 2.28 12.44
CA LEU A 86 -3.20 1.07 12.76
C LEU A 86 -3.87 0.49 11.51
N GLN A 87 -4.38 1.34 10.63
CA GLN A 87 -4.98 0.89 9.38
C GLN A 87 -3.93 0.39 8.38
N GLN A 88 -2.74 0.97 8.33
CA GLN A 88 -1.63 0.41 7.54
C GLN A 88 -1.33 -1.04 7.98
N LEU A 89 -1.26 -1.30 9.28
CA LEU A 89 -1.08 -2.65 9.79
C LEU A 89 -2.24 -3.57 9.36
N ALA A 90 -3.49 -3.14 9.58
CA ALA A 90 -4.67 -3.93 9.25
C ALA A 90 -4.69 -4.32 7.76
N HIS A 91 -4.49 -3.37 6.85
CA HIS A 91 -4.44 -3.62 5.41
C HIS A 91 -3.27 -4.53 5.03
N THR A 92 -2.06 -4.29 5.55
CA THR A 92 -0.87 -5.08 5.22
C THR A 92 -1.05 -6.54 5.60
N VAL A 93 -1.45 -6.83 6.84
CA VAL A 93 -1.56 -8.23 7.31
C VAL A 93 -2.74 -8.97 6.71
N THR A 94 -3.85 -8.26 6.44
CA THR A 94 -5.02 -8.84 5.78
C THR A 94 -4.73 -9.19 4.32
N ALA A 95 -4.11 -8.27 3.57
CA ALA A 95 -3.73 -8.52 2.18
C ALA A 95 -2.72 -9.67 2.07
N THR A 96 -1.74 -9.73 2.97
CA THR A 96 -0.77 -10.82 3.02
C THR A 96 -1.42 -12.15 3.35
N ALA A 97 -2.30 -12.20 4.36
CA ALA A 97 -3.01 -13.41 4.72
C ALA A 97 -3.91 -13.92 3.59
N ALA A 98 -4.59 -13.01 2.88
CA ALA A 98 -5.41 -13.35 1.72
C ALA A 98 -4.56 -13.92 0.57
N THR A 99 -3.45 -13.27 0.23
CA THR A 99 -2.52 -13.71 -0.83
C THR A 99 -1.88 -15.07 -0.50
N ALA A 100 -1.57 -15.31 0.78
CA ALA A 100 -1.02 -16.58 1.25
C ALA A 100 -2.08 -17.69 1.41
N GLY A 101 -3.37 -17.42 1.14
CA GLY A 101 -4.45 -18.40 1.30
C GLY A 101 -4.73 -18.80 2.75
N LEU A 102 -4.40 -17.93 3.71
CA LEU A 102 -4.55 -18.18 5.14
C LEU A 102 -5.92 -17.74 5.69
N LEU A 103 -6.74 -17.09 4.89
CA LEU A 103 -8.09 -16.67 5.26
C LEU A 103 -9.14 -17.57 4.62
N PRO A 104 -10.23 -17.92 5.34
CA PRO A 104 -11.37 -18.58 4.73
C PRO A 104 -12.00 -17.71 3.64
N GLU A 105 -12.50 -18.35 2.57
CA GLU A 105 -13.20 -17.62 1.50
C GLU A 105 -14.39 -16.82 2.06
N GLY A 106 -14.48 -15.55 1.65
CA GLY A 106 -15.57 -14.64 2.04
C GLY A 106 -15.55 -14.19 3.50
N SER A 107 -14.49 -14.49 4.27
CA SER A 107 -14.37 -13.98 5.63
C SER A 107 -13.95 -12.51 5.64
N ALA A 108 -14.66 -11.70 6.44
CA ALA A 108 -14.17 -10.38 6.80
C ALA A 108 -13.04 -10.56 7.81
N ALA A 109 -11.80 -10.24 7.42
CA ALA A 109 -10.66 -10.38 8.31
C ALA A 109 -10.74 -9.39 9.48
N GLU A 110 -10.44 -9.89 10.67
CA GLU A 110 -10.27 -9.09 11.87
C GLU A 110 -8.82 -9.22 12.35
N VAL A 111 -8.22 -8.09 12.72
CA VAL A 111 -6.84 -8.04 13.19
C VAL A 111 -6.79 -7.68 14.66
N VAL A 112 -6.34 -8.61 15.48
CA VAL A 112 -6.07 -8.39 16.91
C VAL A 112 -4.59 -8.06 17.08
N VAL A 113 -4.31 -6.94 17.70
CA VAL A 113 -2.94 -6.50 17.96
C VAL A 113 -2.60 -6.76 19.43
N LEU A 114 -1.50 -7.46 19.65
CA LEU A 114 -0.90 -7.64 20.96
C LEU A 114 0.35 -6.74 21.06
N VAL A 115 0.64 -6.27 22.24
CA VAL A 115 1.85 -5.52 22.57
C VAL A 115 2.64 -6.30 23.62
N ASP A 116 3.82 -6.80 23.26
CA ASP A 116 4.63 -7.67 24.12
C ASP A 116 3.80 -8.86 24.67
N GLY A 117 2.98 -9.47 23.79
CA GLY A 117 2.10 -10.61 24.12
C GLY A 117 0.83 -10.26 24.91
N ARG A 118 0.52 -8.97 25.12
CA ARG A 118 -0.63 -8.52 25.92
C ARG A 118 -1.67 -7.80 25.07
N PRO A 119 -2.96 -8.11 25.22
CA PRO A 119 -4.05 -7.38 24.59
C PRO A 119 -4.36 -6.09 25.37
N ASP A 120 -5.20 -5.25 24.79
CA ASP A 120 -5.81 -4.06 25.40
C ASP A 120 -4.79 -3.03 25.95
N GLU A 121 -3.58 -3.02 25.41
CA GLU A 121 -2.53 -2.05 25.77
C GLU A 121 -2.78 -0.68 25.12
N GLU A 122 -2.23 0.35 25.76
CA GLU A 122 -2.20 1.69 25.19
C GLU A 122 -1.00 1.82 24.24
N VAL A 123 -1.24 2.28 23.01
CA VAL A 123 -0.24 2.43 21.98
C VAL A 123 -0.16 3.87 21.49
N PHE A 124 0.97 4.26 20.90
CA PHE A 124 1.24 5.61 20.42
C PHE A 124 1.01 6.71 21.47
N GLY A 125 0.96 6.34 22.76
CA GLY A 125 0.75 7.25 23.89
C GLY A 125 -0.67 7.80 24.05
N SER A 126 -1.64 7.38 23.23
CA SER A 126 -2.98 7.96 23.27
C SER A 126 -4.12 6.99 22.96
N VAL A 127 -3.88 5.88 22.32
CA VAL A 127 -4.93 4.96 21.84
C VAL A 127 -4.86 3.62 22.54
N ARG A 128 -5.98 3.19 23.12
CA ARG A 128 -6.14 1.85 23.67
C ARG A 128 -6.65 0.88 22.60
N LEU A 129 -5.99 -0.26 22.50
CA LEU A 129 -6.39 -1.34 21.59
C LEU A 129 -7.47 -2.21 22.27
N ASP A 130 -8.70 -1.74 22.31
CA ASP A 130 -9.84 -2.36 23.02
C ASP A 130 -10.72 -3.26 22.15
N GLY A 131 -10.25 -3.62 20.96
CA GLY A 131 -10.95 -4.50 20.03
C GLY A 131 -10.19 -4.77 18.75
N PRO A 132 -10.72 -5.68 17.89
CA PRO A 132 -10.09 -6.00 16.63
C PRO A 132 -10.18 -4.83 15.64
N LEU A 133 -9.11 -4.64 14.87
CA LEU A 133 -9.08 -3.73 13.73
C LEU A 133 -9.70 -4.43 12.52
N ARG A 134 -10.37 -3.65 11.68
CA ARG A 134 -10.80 -4.05 10.34
C ARG A 134 -10.24 -3.04 9.34
N PRO A 135 -9.81 -3.49 8.15
CA PRO A 135 -9.42 -2.57 7.09
C PRO A 135 -10.52 -1.55 6.79
N ASP A 136 -10.15 -0.29 6.73
CA ASP A 136 -11.04 0.84 6.41
C ASP A 136 -10.62 1.41 5.04
N GLU A 137 -11.33 1.03 3.99
CA GLU A 137 -11.05 1.44 2.62
C GLU A 137 -11.12 2.96 2.41
N ALA A 138 -11.87 3.67 3.26
CA ALA A 138 -11.95 5.13 3.20
C ALA A 138 -10.62 5.84 3.51
N LEU A 139 -9.63 5.13 4.04
CA LEU A 139 -8.29 5.63 4.30
C LEU A 139 -7.27 5.25 3.23
N GLU A 140 -7.64 4.41 2.27
CA GLU A 140 -6.79 4.13 1.11
C GLU A 140 -6.72 5.36 0.18
N ALA A 141 -5.65 5.45 -0.58
CA ALA A 141 -5.59 6.41 -1.68
C ALA A 141 -6.68 6.06 -2.71
N PRO A 142 -7.39 7.07 -3.24
CA PRO A 142 -8.47 6.78 -4.20
C PRO A 142 -7.96 6.31 -5.56
N LEU A 143 -6.67 6.50 -5.86
CA LEU A 143 -6.00 6.09 -7.09
C LEU A 143 -4.55 5.74 -6.78
N TRP A 144 -4.05 4.62 -7.35
CA TRP A 144 -2.63 4.24 -7.21
C TRP A 144 -2.15 3.37 -8.38
N LEU A 145 -0.83 3.38 -8.59
CA LEU A 145 -0.12 2.52 -9.53
C LEU A 145 0.31 1.21 -8.82
N ASP A 146 -0.03 0.08 -9.41
CA ASP A 146 0.50 -1.25 -9.04
C ASP A 146 1.83 -1.51 -9.80
N GLU A 147 1.90 -1.09 -11.07
CA GLU A 147 3.04 -1.13 -11.98
C GLU A 147 3.07 0.16 -12.81
N PRO A 148 4.27 0.70 -13.07
CA PRO A 148 5.57 0.26 -12.59
C PRO A 148 5.76 0.53 -11.09
N ARG A 149 6.71 -0.18 -10.46
CA ARG A 149 7.18 0.16 -9.12
C ARG A 149 8.12 1.37 -9.17
N GLN A 150 8.30 2.02 -8.04
CA GLN A 150 9.31 3.08 -7.94
C GLN A 150 10.70 2.54 -8.29
N ASP A 151 11.45 3.28 -9.11
CA ASP A 151 12.79 2.95 -9.63
C ASP A 151 12.87 1.63 -10.41
N GLU A 152 11.72 1.15 -10.94
CA GLU A 152 11.68 -0.06 -11.76
C GLU A 152 12.52 0.09 -13.03
N ARG A 153 13.24 -0.99 -13.38
CA ARG A 153 13.97 -1.11 -14.65
C ARG A 153 13.25 -2.07 -15.58
N SER A 154 12.89 -1.58 -16.74
CA SER A 154 12.17 -2.35 -17.77
C SER A 154 12.94 -2.41 -19.07
N GLU A 155 12.88 -3.54 -19.79
CA GLU A 155 13.52 -3.73 -21.10
C GLU A 155 12.52 -3.41 -22.23
N GLY A 156 12.62 -2.21 -22.80
CA GLY A 156 11.88 -1.78 -23.98
C GLY A 156 10.39 -1.53 -23.80
N THR A 157 9.66 -2.42 -23.17
CA THR A 157 8.21 -2.30 -22.91
C THR A 157 7.95 -2.08 -21.44
N LEU A 158 7.25 -0.99 -21.10
CA LEU A 158 6.82 -0.69 -19.74
C LEU A 158 5.35 -1.07 -19.57
N THR A 159 5.05 -1.91 -18.59
CA THR A 159 3.67 -2.14 -18.15
C THR A 159 3.23 -1.02 -17.23
N LEU A 160 2.07 -0.47 -17.48
CA LEU A 160 1.37 0.42 -16.60
C LEU A 160 0.10 -0.28 -16.12
N SER A 161 -0.05 -0.47 -14.83
CA SER A 161 -1.27 -0.98 -14.23
C SER A 161 -1.54 -0.31 -12.88
N GLY A 162 -2.80 -0.29 -12.48
CA GLY A 162 -3.18 0.32 -11.22
C GLY A 162 -4.64 0.13 -10.92
N ARG A 163 -5.08 0.81 -9.88
CA ARG A 163 -6.46 0.78 -9.41
C ARG A 163 -6.96 2.16 -9.05
N ALA A 164 -8.26 2.32 -9.20
CA ALA A 164 -9.02 3.47 -8.71
C ALA A 164 -10.22 2.96 -7.92
N LEU A 165 -10.62 3.69 -6.87
CA LEU A 165 -11.91 3.47 -6.24
C LEU A 165 -13.04 3.78 -7.24
N ASP A 166 -14.18 3.09 -7.11
CA ASP A 166 -15.31 3.22 -8.06
C ASP A 166 -15.85 4.66 -8.22
N GLU A 167 -15.56 5.55 -7.29
CA GLU A 167 -15.92 6.98 -7.34
C GLU A 167 -14.96 7.83 -8.18
N VAL A 168 -13.75 7.35 -8.46
CA VAL A 168 -12.77 8.06 -9.29
C VAL A 168 -13.16 7.95 -10.76
N ARG A 169 -13.06 9.05 -11.49
CA ARG A 169 -13.42 9.14 -12.90
C ARG A 169 -12.32 9.81 -13.70
N ASP A 170 -12.41 9.68 -15.03
CA ASP A 170 -11.52 10.35 -15.98
C ASP A 170 -10.04 10.00 -15.76
N CYS A 171 -9.74 8.77 -15.39
CA CYS A 171 -8.37 8.32 -15.17
C CYS A 171 -7.53 8.44 -16.45
N ARG A 172 -6.41 9.13 -16.34
CA ARG A 172 -5.46 9.37 -17.44
C ARG A 172 -4.06 9.13 -16.95
N TRP A 173 -3.24 8.60 -17.83
CA TRP A 173 -1.82 8.44 -17.57
C TRP A 173 -0.98 9.31 -18.49
N THR A 174 0.18 9.70 -18.02
CA THR A 174 1.21 10.42 -18.78
C THR A 174 2.58 9.84 -18.46
N VAL A 175 3.45 9.85 -19.45
CA VAL A 175 4.88 9.56 -19.32
C VAL A 175 5.64 10.80 -19.72
N ALA A 176 6.51 11.27 -18.84
CA ALA A 176 7.36 12.42 -19.08
C ALA A 176 8.84 12.03 -19.01
N GLY A 177 9.66 12.62 -19.85
CA GLY A 177 11.12 12.50 -19.79
C GLY A 177 11.73 13.33 -18.65
N PRO A 178 13.05 13.27 -18.48
CA PRO A 178 13.76 13.94 -17.37
C PRO A 178 13.71 15.48 -17.43
N ASP A 179 13.40 16.03 -18.59
CA ASP A 179 13.17 17.47 -18.81
C ASP A 179 11.72 17.90 -18.52
N GLY A 180 10.85 16.96 -18.13
CA GLY A 180 9.44 17.17 -17.92
C GLY A 180 8.61 17.22 -19.22
N GLU A 181 9.23 16.99 -20.39
CA GLU A 181 8.51 16.92 -21.65
C GLU A 181 7.67 15.62 -21.70
N ARG A 182 6.40 15.75 -22.06
CA ARG A 182 5.50 14.59 -22.19
C ARG A 182 5.84 13.80 -23.45
N VAL A 183 6.25 12.54 -23.24
CA VAL A 183 6.61 11.61 -24.31
C VAL A 183 5.41 10.80 -24.77
N SER A 184 4.52 10.41 -23.82
CA SER A 184 3.35 9.62 -24.11
C SER A 184 2.21 9.94 -23.15
N SER A 185 0.97 9.67 -23.55
CA SER A 185 -0.19 9.79 -22.69
C SER A 185 -1.39 9.04 -23.24
N GLY A 186 -2.32 8.66 -22.35
CA GLY A 186 -3.55 8.00 -22.73
C GLY A 186 -4.62 8.06 -21.64
N THR A 187 -5.75 7.45 -21.93
CA THR A 187 -6.80 7.18 -20.94
C THR A 187 -6.56 5.82 -20.33
N ALA A 188 -6.80 5.71 -19.04
CA ALA A 188 -6.83 4.42 -18.38
C ALA A 188 -8.23 3.83 -18.59
N ASP A 189 -8.33 2.76 -19.37
CA ASP A 189 -9.58 2.03 -19.56
C ASP A 189 -9.91 1.27 -18.27
N GLU A 190 -10.86 1.80 -17.51
CA GLU A 190 -11.26 1.27 -16.20
C GLU A 190 -12.13 0.02 -16.38
N VAL A 191 -11.69 -1.09 -15.77
CA VAL A 191 -12.44 -2.35 -15.73
C VAL A 191 -12.89 -2.60 -14.29
N PRO A 192 -14.21 -2.54 -13.98
CA PRO A 192 -14.73 -2.80 -12.65
C PRO A 192 -14.33 -4.20 -12.16
N ARG A 193 -13.89 -4.32 -10.92
CA ARG A 193 -13.45 -5.59 -10.30
C ARG A 193 -14.50 -6.23 -9.42
N GLY A 194 -15.55 -5.48 -9.05
CA GLY A 194 -16.64 -5.97 -8.18
C GLY A 194 -16.31 -5.93 -6.68
N ASP A 195 -15.17 -5.38 -6.31
CA ASP A 195 -14.71 -5.16 -4.94
C ASP A 195 -14.72 -3.67 -4.54
N GLY A 196 -15.47 -2.83 -5.26
CA GLY A 196 -15.47 -1.37 -5.06
C GLY A 196 -14.31 -0.65 -5.73
N THR A 197 -13.53 -1.36 -6.57
CA THR A 197 -12.43 -0.78 -7.35
C THR A 197 -12.56 -1.06 -8.83
N ALA A 198 -11.95 -0.21 -9.65
CA ALA A 198 -11.70 -0.44 -11.06
C ALA A 198 -10.20 -0.59 -11.31
N GLY A 199 -9.81 -1.60 -12.07
CA GLY A 199 -8.44 -1.78 -12.52
C GLY A 199 -8.22 -1.14 -13.88
N PHE A 200 -7.00 -0.70 -14.16
CA PHE A 200 -6.59 -0.26 -15.50
C PHE A 200 -5.23 -0.88 -15.86
N ARG A 201 -4.98 -1.02 -17.17
CA ARG A 201 -3.71 -1.52 -17.68
C ARG A 201 -3.40 -0.90 -19.04
N ALA A 202 -2.12 -0.60 -19.29
CA ALA A 202 -1.58 -0.23 -20.59
C ALA A 202 -0.17 -0.81 -20.76
N GLU A 203 0.24 -1.01 -22.01
CA GLU A 203 1.61 -1.38 -22.38
C GLU A 203 2.20 -0.26 -23.22
N LEU A 204 3.40 0.19 -22.88
CA LEU A 204 4.04 1.35 -23.47
C LEU A 204 5.40 0.93 -24.03
N GLU A 205 5.60 1.17 -25.32
CA GLU A 205 6.92 1.05 -25.95
C GLU A 205 7.64 2.40 -25.81
N LEU A 206 8.77 2.41 -25.13
CA LEU A 206 9.56 3.61 -24.85
C LEU A 206 11.01 3.40 -25.27
N GLU A 207 11.66 4.47 -25.73
CA GLU A 207 13.10 4.47 -25.97
C GLU A 207 13.84 4.34 -24.61
N PRO A 208 15.06 3.78 -24.59
CA PRO A 208 15.86 3.74 -23.36
C PRO A 208 16.07 5.12 -22.73
N GLY A 209 15.82 5.23 -21.42
CA GLY A 209 15.97 6.48 -20.68
C GLY A 209 15.20 6.47 -19.36
N PRO A 210 15.40 7.48 -18.52
CA PRO A 210 14.63 7.71 -17.32
C PRO A 210 13.30 8.42 -17.65
N TYR A 211 12.24 8.03 -16.94
CA TYR A 211 10.90 8.59 -17.12
C TYR A 211 10.18 8.73 -15.78
N VAL A 212 9.18 9.62 -15.76
CA VAL A 212 8.16 9.68 -14.69
C VAL A 212 6.84 9.24 -15.30
N VAL A 213 6.25 8.21 -14.74
CA VAL A 213 4.89 7.74 -15.06
C VAL A 213 3.93 8.32 -14.04
N THR A 214 2.93 9.03 -14.50
CA THR A 214 1.91 9.64 -13.64
C THR A 214 0.53 9.14 -14.04
N VAL A 215 -0.30 8.79 -13.06
CA VAL A 215 -1.74 8.59 -13.25
C VAL A 215 -2.50 9.67 -12.49
N VAL A 216 -3.55 10.17 -13.11
CA VAL A 216 -4.42 11.24 -12.56
C VAL A 216 -5.87 10.88 -12.79
N GLY A 217 -6.71 11.07 -11.78
CA GLY A 217 -8.16 10.94 -11.85
C GLY A 217 -8.86 12.10 -11.15
N ARG A 218 -10.20 12.06 -11.14
CA ARG A 218 -11.03 12.97 -10.36
C ARG A 218 -11.86 12.17 -9.37
N ASP A 219 -11.84 12.59 -8.10
CA ASP A 219 -12.70 12.03 -7.06
C ASP A 219 -14.16 12.49 -7.19
N ALA A 220 -15.03 12.03 -6.29
CA ALA A 220 -16.44 12.35 -6.26
C ALA A 220 -16.73 13.84 -6.01
N GLU A 221 -15.84 14.55 -5.31
CA GLU A 221 -15.92 15.97 -5.01
C GLU A 221 -15.36 16.84 -6.15
N GLY A 222 -14.77 16.22 -7.20
CA GLY A 222 -14.15 16.90 -8.33
C GLY A 222 -12.69 17.32 -8.05
N GLY A 223 -12.11 16.87 -6.95
CA GLY A 223 -10.70 16.99 -6.63
C GLY A 223 -9.85 16.20 -7.61
N THR A 224 -8.55 16.49 -7.65
CA THR A 224 -7.60 15.77 -8.49
C THR A 224 -6.80 14.80 -7.64
N VAL A 225 -6.96 13.51 -7.91
CA VAL A 225 -6.18 12.45 -7.29
C VAL A 225 -5.05 12.01 -8.22
N ARG A 226 -3.90 11.68 -7.66
CA ARG A 226 -2.69 11.41 -8.43
C ARG A 226 -1.80 10.41 -7.72
N ASP A 227 -1.11 9.59 -8.52
CA ASP A 227 0.05 8.80 -8.11
C ASP A 227 1.09 8.81 -9.23
N ASP A 228 2.38 8.75 -8.92
CA ASP A 228 3.46 8.72 -9.90
C ASP A 228 4.65 7.87 -9.43
N LYS A 229 5.42 7.39 -10.42
CA LYS A 229 6.61 6.57 -10.19
C LYS A 229 7.72 6.97 -11.16
N ASP A 230 8.93 7.07 -10.62
CA ASP A 230 10.15 7.15 -11.42
C ASP A 230 10.51 5.75 -11.95
N VAL A 231 10.93 5.68 -13.21
CA VAL A 231 11.30 4.41 -13.86
C VAL A 231 12.47 4.60 -14.81
N GLU A 232 13.19 3.53 -15.10
CA GLU A 232 14.26 3.51 -16.10
C GLU A 232 13.98 2.44 -17.15
N VAL A 233 13.82 2.85 -18.41
CA VAL A 233 13.77 1.90 -19.54
C VAL A 233 15.20 1.66 -20.02
N VAL A 234 15.62 0.39 -20.07
CA VAL A 234 16.95 -0.01 -20.50
C VAL A 234 16.89 -0.69 -21.88
N PRO A 235 18.00 -0.71 -22.65
CA PRO A 235 18.04 -1.44 -23.90
C PRO A 235 17.77 -2.93 -23.68
N GLY A 236 16.94 -3.53 -24.54
CA GLY A 236 16.68 -4.97 -24.57
C GLY A 236 17.81 -5.75 -25.25
#